data_6597ffcb9f8ceda3564883dbb343b928
#
_entry.id   6597ffcb9f8ceda3564883dbb343b928
#
_cell.length_a   1.000
_cell.length_b   1.000
_cell.length_c   1.000
_cell.angle_alpha   90.00
_cell.angle_beta   90.00
_cell.angle_gamma   90.00
#
_symmetry.space_group_name_H-M   'P 1'
#
loop_
_entity.id
_entity.type
_entity.pdbx_description
1 polymer ?
#
loop_
_entity_poly.entity_id
_entity_poly.type
_entity_poly.pdbx_seq_one_letter_code
_entity_poly.pdbx_strand_id
1 'polypeptide(L)'
;MKILLYRWKVFNQDDVKSAIEYFGHEVHDYTETVIDKDDETGFKLRDYAELRQVFSAYDCVFSLNYFPHVSDLCEELGKKYIAWTVDSPLISLYHQSLFNKCNYIFIFDRFYCEELKNLGAEHVWYLPLAVNCSRVGKITGSLTADERNKWHSEVSF
;
A
#
# COMPACT_ATOMS: atom_id res chain seq x y z
N MET A 1 2.88 14.94 -9.71
CA MET A 1 2.95 13.61 -10.35
C MET A 1 1.54 13.04 -10.37
N LYS A 2 1.26 12.20 -11.37
CA LYS A 2 0.03 11.46 -11.50
C LYS A 2 0.25 10.04 -10.96
N ILE A 3 -0.39 9.72 -9.84
CA ILE A 3 -0.14 8.49 -9.06
C ILE A 3 -1.36 7.58 -9.15
N LEU A 4 -1.13 6.30 -9.46
CA LEU A 4 -2.15 5.27 -9.37
C LEU A 4 -2.09 4.63 -7.99
N LEU A 5 -3.15 4.75 -7.20
CA LEU A 5 -3.29 4.04 -5.93
C LEU A 5 -3.93 2.67 -6.20
N TYR A 6 -3.10 1.63 -6.17
CA TYR A 6 -3.54 0.25 -6.30
C TYR A 6 -4.24 -0.21 -5.01
N ARG A 7 -5.56 -0.33 -5.05
CA ARG A 7 -6.41 -0.58 -3.87
C ARG A 7 -6.69 -2.05 -3.65
N TRP A 8 -6.71 -2.40 -2.38
CA TRP A 8 -7.18 -3.70 -1.87
C TRP A 8 -7.93 -3.48 -0.54
N LYS A 9 -8.44 -4.52 0.10
CA LYS A 9 -9.24 -4.36 1.33
C LYS A 9 -8.38 -3.99 2.54
N VAL A 10 -8.02 -2.72 2.67
CA VAL A 10 -7.33 -2.15 3.84
C VAL A 10 -7.93 -0.78 4.19
N PHE A 11 -8.01 -0.48 5.49
CA PHE A 11 -8.82 0.64 6.01
C PHE A 11 -8.17 2.02 5.92
N ASN A 12 -6.84 2.12 5.78
CA ASN A 12 -6.08 3.38 5.84
C ASN A 12 -5.75 3.99 4.47
N GLN A 13 -6.28 3.45 3.37
CA GLN A 13 -5.96 3.92 2.01
C GLN A 13 -6.44 5.34 1.75
N ASP A 14 -7.60 5.73 2.29
CA ASP A 14 -8.13 7.07 2.11
C ASP A 14 -7.31 8.13 2.87
N ASP A 15 -6.75 7.77 4.03
CA ASP A 15 -5.83 8.63 4.77
C ASP A 15 -4.53 8.87 3.98
N VAL A 16 -3.98 7.81 3.38
CA VAL A 16 -2.79 7.89 2.52
C VAL A 16 -3.06 8.71 1.27
N LYS A 17 -4.18 8.46 0.59
CA LYS A 17 -4.61 9.25 -0.58
C LYS A 17 -4.67 10.73 -0.25
N SER A 18 -5.37 11.07 0.83
CA SER A 18 -5.52 12.46 1.27
C SER A 18 -4.17 13.13 1.59
N ALA A 19 -3.23 12.36 2.18
CA ALA A 19 -1.89 12.86 2.45
C ALA A 19 -1.10 13.14 1.16
N ILE A 20 -1.16 12.25 0.18
CA ILE A 20 -0.48 12.41 -1.11
C ILE A 20 -1.06 13.62 -1.88
N GLU A 21 -2.39 13.77 -1.89
CA GLU A 21 -3.08 14.90 -2.51
C GLU A 21 -2.74 16.23 -1.83
N TYR A 22 -2.60 16.23 -0.49
CA TYR A 22 -2.17 17.42 0.27
C TYR A 22 -0.80 17.94 -0.18
N PHE A 23 0.10 17.06 -0.61
CA PHE A 23 1.39 17.45 -1.18
C PHE A 23 1.34 17.82 -2.67
N GLY A 24 0.16 17.98 -3.24
CA GLY A 24 -0.03 18.50 -4.60
C GLY A 24 0.14 17.43 -5.69
N HIS A 25 -0.06 16.16 -5.36
CA HIS A 25 -0.06 15.08 -6.35
C HIS A 25 -1.49 14.71 -6.74
N GLU A 26 -1.68 14.32 -7.99
CA GLU A 26 -2.93 13.78 -8.51
C GLU A 26 -2.99 12.28 -8.21
N VAL A 27 -4.03 11.80 -7.51
CA VAL A 27 -4.15 10.39 -7.10
C VAL A 27 -5.43 9.79 -7.64
N HIS A 28 -5.30 8.70 -8.38
CA HIS A 28 -6.44 7.94 -8.91
C HIS A 28 -6.46 6.55 -8.29
N ASP A 29 -7.64 6.14 -7.85
CA ASP A 29 -7.86 4.80 -7.30
C ASP A 29 -7.98 3.77 -8.45
N TYR A 30 -7.35 2.63 -8.25
CA TYR A 30 -7.55 1.46 -9.09
C TYR A 30 -7.76 0.23 -8.21
N THR A 31 -8.89 -0.42 -8.42
CA THR A 31 -9.17 -1.73 -7.82
C THR A 31 -9.18 -2.76 -8.93
N GLU A 32 -8.33 -3.77 -8.81
CA GLU A 32 -8.24 -4.82 -9.80
C GLU A 32 -9.58 -5.57 -9.92
N THR A 33 -10.11 -5.61 -11.13
CA THR A 33 -11.27 -6.44 -11.44
C THR A 33 -10.77 -7.87 -11.63
N VAL A 34 -11.03 -8.70 -10.64
CA VAL A 34 -10.73 -10.12 -10.77
C VAL A 34 -11.85 -10.74 -11.58
N ILE A 35 -11.52 -11.22 -12.79
CA ILE A 35 -12.47 -11.95 -13.63
C ILE A 35 -12.69 -13.30 -12.94
N ASP A 36 -13.84 -13.45 -12.29
CA ASP A 36 -14.32 -14.75 -11.86
C ASP A 36 -14.65 -15.54 -13.13
N LYS A 37 -13.71 -16.33 -13.65
CA LYS A 37 -14.09 -17.42 -14.53
C LYS A 37 -14.65 -18.49 -13.61
N ASP A 38 -15.91 -18.85 -13.87
CA ASP A 38 -16.56 -20.05 -13.34
C ASP A 38 -15.83 -21.30 -13.89
N ASP A 39 -14.61 -21.51 -13.43
CA ASP A 39 -13.94 -22.79 -13.59
C ASP A 39 -13.86 -23.45 -12.21
N GLU A 40 -14.00 -24.75 -12.20
CA GLU A 40 -13.98 -25.60 -11.01
C GLU A 40 -12.68 -25.47 -10.18
N THR A 41 -11.71 -24.71 -10.66
CA THR A 41 -10.38 -24.56 -10.03
C THR A 41 -10.29 -23.35 -9.08
N GLY A 42 -11.22 -22.39 -9.17
CA GLY A 42 -11.25 -21.19 -8.31
C GLY A 42 -10.06 -20.24 -8.51
N PHE A 43 -9.25 -20.44 -9.57
CA PHE A 43 -8.13 -19.54 -9.88
C PHE A 43 -8.64 -18.25 -10.52
N LYS A 44 -8.34 -17.12 -9.90
CA LYS A 44 -8.62 -15.80 -10.43
C LYS A 44 -7.53 -15.40 -11.41
N LEU A 45 -7.89 -15.22 -12.68
CA LEU A 45 -6.97 -14.73 -13.70
C LEU A 45 -6.93 -13.20 -13.69
N ARG A 46 -5.72 -12.63 -13.65
CA ARG A 46 -5.50 -11.20 -13.85
C ARG A 46 -5.48 -10.85 -15.32
N ASP A 47 -6.13 -9.76 -15.68
CA ASP A 47 -5.99 -9.19 -17.01
C ASP A 47 -4.74 -8.29 -17.08
N TYR A 48 -3.62 -8.89 -17.42
CA TYR A 48 -2.35 -8.15 -17.56
C TYR A 48 -2.36 -7.15 -18.72
N ALA A 49 -3.21 -7.31 -19.72
CA ALA A 49 -3.33 -6.35 -20.81
C ALA A 49 -4.01 -5.06 -20.32
N GLU A 50 -5.08 -5.20 -19.54
CA GLU A 50 -5.73 -4.07 -18.87
C GLU A 50 -4.77 -3.38 -17.91
N LEU A 51 -4.08 -4.13 -17.04
CA LEU A 51 -3.11 -3.58 -16.09
C LEU A 51 -2.01 -2.78 -16.78
N ARG A 52 -1.44 -3.28 -17.89
CA ARG A 52 -0.44 -2.55 -18.68
C ARG A 52 -0.99 -1.23 -19.21
N GLN A 53 -2.18 -1.24 -19.75
CA GLN A 53 -2.82 -0.04 -20.29
C GLN A 53 -3.02 0.99 -19.16
N VAL A 54 -3.55 0.56 -18.03
CA VAL A 54 -3.81 1.42 -16.87
C VAL A 54 -2.50 1.99 -16.33
N PHE A 55 -1.51 1.15 -16.00
CA PHE A 55 -0.24 1.60 -15.39
C PHE A 55 0.54 2.55 -16.28
N SER A 56 0.48 2.35 -17.60
CA SER A 56 1.16 3.21 -18.58
C SER A 56 0.73 4.68 -18.51
N ALA A 57 -0.49 4.95 -18.07
CA ALA A 57 -1.06 6.31 -17.99
C ALA A 57 -0.60 7.11 -16.77
N TYR A 58 0.22 6.53 -15.88
CA TYR A 58 0.65 7.15 -14.61
C TYR A 58 2.16 7.26 -14.52
N ASP A 59 2.62 8.19 -13.66
CA ASP A 59 4.05 8.39 -13.38
C ASP A 59 4.59 7.30 -12.46
N CYS A 60 3.76 6.86 -11.51
CA CYS A 60 4.08 5.77 -10.59
C CYS A 60 2.82 5.06 -10.08
N VAL A 61 3.03 3.86 -9.54
CA VAL A 61 2.02 3.08 -8.83
C VAL A 61 2.35 3.08 -7.35
N PHE A 62 1.36 3.30 -6.50
CA PHE A 62 1.47 3.21 -5.04
C PHE A 62 0.55 2.12 -4.50
N SER A 63 1.00 1.35 -3.53
CA SER A 63 0.16 0.43 -2.77
C SER A 63 0.49 0.41 -1.29
N LEU A 64 -0.52 0.12 -0.47
CA LEU A 64 -0.29 -0.41 0.87
C LEU A 64 -0.05 -1.91 0.77
N ASN A 65 1.00 -2.39 1.41
CA ASN A 65 1.64 -3.69 1.21
C ASN A 65 2.26 -3.87 -0.18
N TYR A 66 3.05 -4.90 -0.30
CA TYR A 66 3.83 -5.19 -1.50
C TYR A 66 3.17 -6.29 -2.35
N PHE A 67 3.06 -6.02 -3.64
CA PHE A 67 2.49 -6.93 -4.63
C PHE A 67 3.53 -7.28 -5.71
N PRO A 68 4.05 -8.51 -5.75
CA PRO A 68 5.06 -8.93 -6.72
C PRO A 68 4.67 -8.64 -8.17
N HIS A 69 3.44 -8.97 -8.57
CA HIS A 69 2.96 -8.74 -9.94
C HIS A 69 2.90 -7.25 -10.32
N VAL A 70 2.62 -6.35 -9.35
CA VAL A 70 2.66 -4.89 -9.57
C VAL A 70 4.10 -4.45 -9.79
N SER A 71 5.04 -4.97 -8.99
CA SER A 71 6.46 -4.68 -9.14
C SER A 71 6.99 -5.13 -10.49
N ASP A 72 6.71 -6.39 -10.89
CA ASP A 72 7.17 -6.94 -12.17
C ASP A 72 6.63 -6.14 -13.35
N LEU A 73 5.35 -5.76 -13.29
CA LEU A 73 4.74 -4.94 -14.33
C LEU A 73 5.30 -3.52 -14.38
N CYS A 74 5.56 -2.90 -13.23
CA CYS A 74 6.20 -1.59 -13.16
C CYS A 74 7.63 -1.62 -13.70
N GLU A 75 8.40 -2.68 -13.41
CA GLU A 75 9.74 -2.88 -13.96
C GLU A 75 9.69 -3.01 -15.48
N GLU A 76 8.77 -3.82 -16.03
CA GLU A 76 8.56 -3.97 -17.48
C GLU A 76 8.24 -2.64 -18.16
N LEU A 77 7.39 -1.81 -17.54
CA LEU A 77 6.92 -0.53 -18.08
C LEU A 77 7.87 0.65 -17.79
N GLY A 78 8.94 0.45 -17.03
CA GLY A 78 9.83 1.52 -16.58
C GLY A 78 9.14 2.53 -15.67
N LYS A 79 8.13 2.11 -14.91
CA LYS A 79 7.39 2.94 -13.95
C LYS A 79 7.91 2.72 -12.53
N LYS A 80 7.84 3.73 -11.69
CA LYS A 80 8.18 3.60 -10.27
C LYS A 80 7.07 2.86 -9.54
N TYR A 81 7.44 1.95 -8.64
CA TYR A 81 6.52 1.29 -7.73
C TYR A 81 6.86 1.65 -6.28
N ILE A 82 5.91 2.27 -5.59
CA ILE A 82 6.02 2.65 -4.19
C ILE A 82 5.12 1.74 -3.38
N ALA A 83 5.69 0.98 -2.45
CA ALA A 83 4.95 0.11 -1.55
C ALA A 83 5.23 0.51 -0.10
N TRP A 84 4.19 0.76 0.69
CA TRP A 84 4.32 0.95 2.14
C TRP A 84 3.65 -0.21 2.86
N THR A 85 4.46 -1.03 3.57
CA THR A 85 3.93 -2.20 4.27
C THR A 85 3.27 -1.78 5.57
N VAL A 86 2.11 -2.37 5.83
CA VAL A 86 1.33 -2.19 7.06
C VAL A 86 1.13 -3.50 7.82
N ASP A 87 1.56 -4.62 7.21
CA ASP A 87 1.56 -5.95 7.80
C ASP A 87 3.01 -6.48 7.93
N SER A 88 3.30 -7.22 9.01
CA SER A 88 4.59 -7.87 9.24
C SER A 88 4.37 -9.22 9.97
N PRO A 89 5.00 -10.31 9.51
CA PRO A 89 5.78 -10.44 8.27
C PRO A 89 4.90 -10.48 7.03
N LEU A 90 5.39 -9.94 5.92
CA LEU A 90 4.72 -9.94 4.62
C LEU A 90 5.42 -10.89 3.65
N ILE A 91 4.89 -12.09 3.48
CA ILE A 91 5.52 -13.18 2.70
C ILE A 91 5.81 -12.76 1.25
N SER A 92 4.99 -11.90 0.66
CA SER A 92 5.18 -11.42 -0.72
C SER A 92 6.52 -10.69 -0.92
N LEU A 93 7.16 -10.18 0.14
CA LEU A 93 8.47 -9.53 0.06
C LEU A 93 9.64 -10.53 -0.14
N TYR A 94 9.42 -11.85 0.02
CA TYR A 94 10.44 -12.87 -0.30
C TYR A 94 10.37 -13.35 -1.76
N HIS A 95 9.58 -12.67 -2.60
CA HIS A 95 9.54 -12.93 -4.03
C HIS A 95 10.74 -12.28 -4.75
N GLN A 96 11.20 -12.88 -5.85
CA GLN A 96 12.33 -12.37 -6.65
C GLN A 96 12.16 -10.92 -7.13
N SER A 97 10.92 -10.46 -7.32
CA SER A 97 10.62 -9.07 -7.69
C SER A 97 11.04 -8.03 -6.64
N LEU A 98 11.37 -8.45 -5.41
CA LEU A 98 11.96 -7.57 -4.40
C LEU A 98 13.18 -6.81 -4.94
N PHE A 99 13.96 -7.43 -5.84
CA PHE A 99 15.18 -6.89 -6.41
C PHE A 99 14.96 -6.03 -7.66
N ASN A 100 13.70 -5.81 -8.08
CA ASN A 100 13.39 -4.95 -9.20
C ASN A 100 13.81 -3.50 -8.92
N LYS A 101 14.42 -2.84 -9.90
CA LYS A 101 14.96 -1.46 -9.76
C LYS A 101 13.87 -0.40 -9.67
N CYS A 102 12.67 -0.70 -10.12
CA CYS A 102 11.52 0.18 -10.05
C CYS A 102 10.99 0.38 -8.62
N ASN A 103 11.38 -0.50 -7.67
CA ASN A 103 10.83 -0.53 -6.32
C ASN A 103 11.29 0.63 -5.44
N TYR A 104 10.37 1.11 -4.60
CA TYR A 104 10.58 1.98 -3.45
C TYR A 104 9.74 1.41 -2.31
N ILE A 105 10.34 0.54 -1.48
CA ILE A 105 9.61 -0.23 -0.48
C ILE A 105 9.86 0.34 0.91
N PHE A 106 8.81 0.77 1.58
CA PHE A 106 8.84 1.31 2.94
C PHE A 106 8.25 0.29 3.91
N ILE A 107 9.00 -0.04 4.98
CA ILE A 107 8.66 -1.07 5.95
C ILE A 107 8.65 -0.45 7.34
N PHE A 108 7.54 -0.66 8.08
CA PHE A 108 7.40 -0.11 9.43
C PHE A 108 8.15 -0.92 10.49
N ASP A 109 8.48 -2.16 10.22
CA ASP A 109 9.27 -3.02 11.09
C ASP A 109 10.76 -2.87 10.74
N ARG A 110 11.54 -2.33 11.69
CA ARG A 110 12.95 -2.05 11.49
C ARG A 110 13.77 -3.33 11.31
N PHE A 111 13.51 -4.37 12.10
CA PHE A 111 14.23 -5.64 12.00
C PHE A 111 13.98 -6.31 10.66
N TYR A 112 12.73 -6.29 10.22
CA TYR A 112 12.36 -6.84 8.93
C TYR A 112 12.99 -6.06 7.77
N CYS A 113 13.03 -4.73 7.87
CA CYS A 113 13.74 -3.90 6.89
C CYS A 113 15.23 -4.26 6.80
N GLU A 114 15.90 -4.48 7.92
CA GLU A 114 17.31 -4.87 7.98
C GLU A 114 17.53 -6.28 7.42
N GLU A 115 16.63 -7.22 7.73
CA GLU A 115 16.66 -8.57 7.18
C GLU A 115 16.64 -8.57 5.65
N LEU A 116 15.70 -7.84 5.04
CA LEU A 116 15.60 -7.76 3.58
C LEU A 116 16.84 -7.09 2.95
N LYS A 117 17.42 -6.09 3.60
CA LYS A 117 18.69 -5.49 3.16
C LYS A 117 19.82 -6.49 3.19
N ASN A 118 19.89 -7.33 4.23
CA ASN A 118 20.90 -8.39 4.33
C ASN A 118 20.74 -9.48 3.25
N LEU A 119 19.51 -9.64 2.71
CA LEU A 119 19.26 -10.48 1.54
C LEU A 119 19.68 -9.81 0.22
N GLY A 120 20.14 -8.56 0.25
CA GLY A 120 20.59 -7.80 -0.92
C GLY A 120 19.55 -6.87 -1.52
N ALA A 121 18.43 -6.60 -0.85
CA ALA A 121 17.44 -5.63 -1.32
C ALA A 121 17.96 -4.19 -1.15
N GLU A 122 18.20 -3.47 -2.26
CA GLU A 122 18.75 -2.12 -2.24
C GLU A 122 17.67 -1.04 -2.06
N HIS A 123 16.44 -1.31 -2.48
CA HIS A 123 15.35 -0.34 -2.54
C HIS A 123 14.33 -0.53 -1.41
N VAL A 124 14.84 -0.69 -0.19
CA VAL A 124 14.03 -0.92 1.02
C VAL A 124 14.44 0.08 2.11
N TRP A 125 13.45 0.75 2.71
CA TRP A 125 13.66 1.76 3.76
C TRP A 125 12.72 1.56 4.93
N TYR A 126 13.21 1.88 6.12
CA TYR A 126 12.37 1.95 7.31
C TYR A 126 11.49 3.19 7.28
N LEU A 127 10.19 3.02 7.44
CA LEU A 127 9.21 4.10 7.61
C LEU A 127 8.13 3.62 8.59
N PRO A 128 8.04 4.21 9.79
CA PRO A 128 7.07 3.79 10.79
C PRO A 128 5.63 4.04 10.31
N LEU A 129 4.69 3.32 10.90
CA LEU A 129 3.27 3.59 10.69
C LEU A 129 2.92 4.99 11.20
N ALA A 130 1.95 5.61 10.55
CA ALA A 130 1.47 6.94 10.87
C ALA A 130 -0.05 6.93 11.09
N VAL A 131 -0.53 7.95 11.78
CA VAL A 131 -1.95 8.19 12.02
C VAL A 131 -2.38 9.52 11.41
N ASN A 132 -3.58 9.57 10.87
CA ASN A 132 -4.18 10.82 10.43
C ASN A 132 -4.67 11.63 11.64
N CYS A 133 -3.79 12.47 12.18
CA CYS A 133 -4.07 13.30 13.34
C CYS A 133 -5.29 14.22 13.15
N SER A 134 -5.49 14.75 11.93
CA SER A 134 -6.63 15.61 11.62
C SER A 134 -7.96 14.86 11.70
N ARG A 135 -8.01 13.64 11.17
CA ARG A 135 -9.21 12.78 11.26
C ARG A 135 -9.49 12.36 12.69
N VAL A 136 -8.47 11.87 13.39
CA VAL A 136 -8.60 11.45 14.80
C VAL A 136 -9.00 12.63 15.68
N GLY A 137 -8.39 13.81 15.50
CA GLY A 137 -8.71 15.01 16.25
C GLY A 137 -10.15 15.48 16.05
N LYS A 138 -10.71 15.37 14.82
CA LYS A 138 -12.12 15.67 14.55
C LYS A 138 -13.05 14.69 15.28
N ILE A 139 -12.77 13.39 15.21
CA ILE A 139 -13.56 12.35 15.88
C ILE A 139 -13.53 12.57 17.40
N THR A 140 -12.35 12.70 17.98
CA THR A 140 -12.22 12.88 19.45
C THR A 140 -12.77 14.22 19.94
N GLY A 141 -12.68 15.27 19.11
CA GLY A 141 -13.25 16.60 19.43
C GLY A 141 -14.77 16.63 19.40
N SER A 142 -15.43 15.73 18.65
CA SER A 142 -16.89 15.65 18.58
C SER A 142 -17.53 14.78 19.67
N LEU A 143 -16.73 14.02 20.46
CA LEU A 143 -17.26 13.14 21.48
C LEU A 143 -17.83 13.94 22.66
N THR A 144 -19.03 13.58 23.11
CA THR A 144 -19.63 14.03 24.34
C THR A 144 -18.87 13.51 25.57
N ALA A 145 -19.13 14.08 26.77
CA ALA A 145 -18.53 13.60 28.01
C ALA A 145 -18.94 12.14 28.30
N ASP A 146 -20.19 11.77 28.04
CA ASP A 146 -20.69 10.42 28.25
C ASP A 146 -20.03 9.40 27.30
N GLU A 147 -19.88 9.78 26.02
CA GLU A 147 -19.16 8.93 25.04
C GLU A 147 -17.70 8.75 25.42
N ARG A 148 -17.02 9.81 25.88
CA ARG A 148 -15.64 9.70 26.37
C ARG A 148 -15.53 8.76 27.58
N ASN A 149 -16.45 8.88 28.54
CA ASN A 149 -16.48 8.01 29.73
C ASN A 149 -16.76 6.55 29.36
N LYS A 150 -17.65 6.31 28.37
CA LYS A 150 -17.95 4.96 27.87
C LYS A 150 -16.72 4.25 27.30
N TRP A 151 -15.83 4.98 26.62
CA TRP A 151 -14.63 4.46 25.98
C TRP A 151 -13.36 4.63 26.80
N HIS A 152 -13.49 5.23 28.01
CA HIS A 152 -12.36 5.40 28.90
C HIS A 152 -11.89 4.04 29.45
N SER A 153 -10.58 3.79 29.39
CA SER A 153 -9.93 2.66 30.05
C SER A 153 -8.57 3.12 30.57
N GLU A 154 -8.13 2.56 31.70
CA GLU A 154 -6.77 2.84 32.22
C GLU A 154 -5.70 2.24 31.32
N VAL A 155 -6.02 1.13 30.65
CA VAL A 155 -5.16 0.44 29.68
C VAL A 155 -5.99 -0.01 28.49
N SER A 156 -5.46 0.20 27.28
CA SER A 156 -6.06 -0.30 26.03
C SER A 156 -5.01 -1.02 25.18
N PHE A 157 -5.43 -2.05 24.47
CA PHE A 157 -4.60 -2.84 23.56
C PHE A 157 -5.14 -2.72 22.14
#